data_1debe67ea356f958853ff1352ef3018e
#
_entry.id   1debe67ea356f958853ff1352ef3018e
#
_cell.length_a   1.000
_cell.length_b   1.000
_cell.length_c   1.000
_cell.angle_alpha   90.00
_cell.angle_beta   90.00
_cell.angle_gamma   90.00
#
_symmetry.space_group_name_H-M   'P 1'
#
loop_
_entity.id
_entity.type
_entity.pdbx_description
1 polymer ?
#
loop_
_entity_poly.entity_id
_entity_poly.type
_entity_poly.pdbx_seq_one_letter_code
_entity_poly.pdbx_strand_id
1 'polypeptide(L)'
;FNGGFMATHGAYGAMSGGIEALPAKEGYATIAIGADGAVRIGEWGTDLNADGGPYAAWRQNARLITQNGAVNERVYTGTAATWGSSINGDVVTWRSALGIDENNEVLYFVAGPSLSMPALAEALTAVSAHNSLLLDINESWVHFAAIRYADGAPVAEPLLPEGMDTTVDRYLRQSSRDFFYVMAQE
;
A
#
# COMPACT_ATOMS: atom_id res chain seq x y z
N PHE A 1 -0.11 7.22 5.37
CA PHE A 1 -0.93 6.00 5.37
C PHE A 1 -0.11 4.76 5.70
N ASN A 2 -0.77 3.71 6.19
CA ASN A 2 -0.13 2.46 6.60
C ASN A 2 0.61 1.78 5.43
N GLY A 3 1.82 1.24 5.69
CA GLY A 3 2.66 0.58 4.69
C GLY A 3 2.25 -0.85 4.32
N GLY A 4 1.33 -1.46 5.03
CA GLY A 4 0.83 -2.81 4.75
C GLY A 4 1.01 -3.81 5.89
N PHE A 5 1.08 -5.09 5.57
CA PHE A 5 1.15 -6.17 6.55
C PHE A 5 2.42 -6.14 7.39
N MET A 6 2.31 -6.53 8.65
CA MET A 6 3.48 -6.70 9.53
C MET A 6 4.43 -7.79 9.02
N ALA A 7 5.70 -7.70 9.42
CA ALA A 7 6.72 -8.70 9.11
C ALA A 7 6.30 -10.13 9.50
N THR A 8 5.58 -10.27 10.60
CA THR A 8 5.04 -11.56 11.08
C THR A 8 3.92 -12.13 10.22
N HIS A 9 3.33 -11.31 9.32
CA HIS A 9 2.18 -11.68 8.49
C HIS A 9 2.58 -11.88 7.01
N GLY A 10 3.68 -12.57 6.74
CA GLY A 10 4.13 -12.86 5.37
C GLY A 10 5.59 -12.53 5.11
N ALA A 11 6.24 -11.83 6.00
CA ALA A 11 7.65 -11.39 5.88
C ALA A 11 7.91 -10.79 4.50
N TYR A 12 7.03 -9.89 4.07
CA TYR A 12 7.17 -9.14 2.82
C TYR A 12 8.37 -8.21 2.90
N GLY A 13 9.13 -8.15 1.81
CA GLY A 13 10.36 -7.38 1.74
C GLY A 13 10.18 -5.89 2.01
N ALA A 14 11.17 -5.27 2.64
CA ALA A 14 11.17 -3.84 2.93
C ALA A 14 12.59 -3.30 3.03
N MET A 15 12.82 -2.13 2.43
CA MET A 15 14.07 -1.36 2.52
C MET A 15 13.74 0.12 2.62
N SER A 16 14.49 0.84 3.41
CA SER A 16 14.42 2.30 3.49
C SER A 16 15.81 2.88 3.84
N GLY A 17 16.21 3.94 3.14
CA GLY A 17 17.48 4.62 3.37
C GLY A 17 18.71 3.72 3.22
N GLY A 18 18.66 2.72 2.34
CA GLY A 18 19.73 1.75 2.13
C GLY A 18 19.79 0.63 3.16
N ILE A 19 18.86 0.59 4.14
CA ILE A 19 18.78 -0.47 5.14
C ILE A 19 17.67 -1.44 4.73
N GLU A 20 18.05 -2.64 4.34
CA GLU A 20 17.12 -3.74 4.08
C GLU A 20 16.67 -4.36 5.40
N ALA A 21 15.42 -4.11 5.78
CA ALA A 21 14.83 -4.69 6.99
C ALA A 21 14.36 -6.13 6.75
N LEU A 22 13.87 -6.41 5.55
CA LEU A 22 13.45 -7.74 5.09
C LEU A 22 13.82 -7.89 3.61
N PRO A 23 14.40 -9.04 3.20
CA PRO A 23 14.82 -9.25 1.83
C PRO A 23 13.65 -9.22 0.84
N ALA A 24 13.91 -8.69 -0.34
CA ALA A 24 12.96 -8.73 -1.44
C ALA A 24 12.71 -10.17 -1.90
N LYS A 25 11.48 -10.43 -2.30
CA LYS A 25 11.03 -11.74 -2.79
C LYS A 25 10.50 -11.60 -4.22
N GLU A 26 10.90 -12.51 -5.08
CA GLU A 26 10.44 -12.62 -6.45
C GLU A 26 8.91 -12.84 -6.55
N GLY A 27 8.31 -12.19 -7.54
CA GLY A 27 6.90 -12.32 -7.84
C GLY A 27 5.96 -11.58 -6.90
N TYR A 28 6.46 -10.79 -5.94
CA TYR A 28 5.63 -10.00 -5.04
C TYR A 28 5.43 -8.58 -5.54
N ALA A 29 4.21 -8.06 -5.32
CA ALA A 29 3.90 -6.67 -5.61
C ALA A 29 4.76 -5.75 -4.76
N THR A 30 5.38 -4.78 -5.41
CA THR A 30 6.35 -3.88 -4.80
C THR A 30 6.02 -2.44 -5.19
N ILE A 31 5.95 -1.54 -4.21
CA ILE A 31 6.11 -0.11 -4.43
C ILE A 31 7.58 0.23 -4.20
N ALA A 32 8.18 0.92 -5.15
CA ALA A 32 9.56 1.41 -5.09
C ALA A 32 9.60 2.92 -5.28
N ILE A 33 10.42 3.58 -4.48
CA ILE A 33 10.69 5.02 -4.55
C ILE A 33 12.14 5.15 -4.98
N GLY A 34 12.37 5.72 -6.15
CA GLY A 34 13.69 6.02 -6.68
C GLY A 34 14.41 7.07 -5.85
N ALA A 35 15.73 7.14 -5.96
CA ALA A 35 16.52 8.20 -5.33
C ALA A 35 16.20 9.60 -5.91
N ASP A 36 15.60 9.65 -7.09
CA ASP A 36 15.07 10.83 -7.77
C ASP A 36 13.63 11.20 -7.30
N GLY A 37 13.03 10.40 -6.42
CA GLY A 37 11.65 10.57 -5.94
C GLY A 37 10.59 9.92 -6.83
N ALA A 38 10.95 9.34 -7.97
CA ALA A 38 9.99 8.65 -8.83
C ALA A 38 9.39 7.42 -8.13
N VAL A 39 8.07 7.29 -8.17
CA VAL A 39 7.35 6.15 -7.60
C VAL A 39 7.01 5.17 -8.70
N ARG A 40 7.19 3.88 -8.44
CA ARG A 40 6.81 2.78 -9.32
C ARG A 40 6.12 1.69 -8.53
N ILE A 41 5.14 1.04 -9.14
CA ILE A 41 4.51 -0.17 -8.61
C ILE A 41 4.66 -1.27 -9.67
N GLY A 42 5.16 -2.43 -9.26
CA GLY A 42 5.38 -3.55 -10.16
C GLY A 42 5.67 -4.86 -9.42
N GLU A 43 5.80 -5.94 -10.17
CA GLU A 43 6.22 -7.23 -9.65
C GLU A 43 7.75 -7.28 -9.55
N TRP A 44 8.26 -7.65 -8.37
CA TRP A 44 9.70 -7.82 -8.18
C TRP A 44 10.23 -9.03 -8.94
N GLY A 45 11.33 -8.83 -9.64
CA GLY A 45 11.96 -9.81 -10.53
C GLY A 45 11.49 -9.72 -11.97
N THR A 46 10.36 -9.07 -12.23
CA THR A 46 9.81 -8.85 -13.59
C THR A 46 9.84 -7.38 -13.97
N ASP A 47 9.10 -6.55 -13.24
CA ASP A 47 8.96 -5.10 -13.52
C ASP A 47 10.00 -4.28 -12.75
N LEU A 48 10.36 -4.75 -11.56
CA LEU A 48 11.31 -4.12 -10.64
C LEU A 48 12.34 -5.17 -10.19
N ASN A 49 13.57 -4.75 -9.97
CA ASN A 49 14.63 -5.61 -9.45
C ASN A 49 15.71 -4.78 -8.74
N ALA A 50 16.67 -5.44 -8.10
CA ALA A 50 17.75 -4.78 -7.36
C ALA A 50 18.62 -3.88 -8.27
N ASP A 51 18.81 -4.25 -9.52
CA ASP A 51 19.64 -3.52 -10.48
C ASP A 51 18.90 -2.30 -11.09
N GLY A 52 17.59 -2.24 -10.94
CA GLY A 52 16.74 -1.13 -11.41
C GLY A 52 16.82 0.13 -10.54
N GLY A 53 17.60 0.10 -9.45
CA GLY A 53 17.86 1.23 -8.54
C GLY A 53 18.80 2.30 -9.12
N PRO A 54 19.20 3.28 -8.34
CA PRO A 54 19.11 3.30 -6.88
C PRO A 54 17.71 3.63 -6.33
N TYR A 55 17.28 2.86 -5.32
CA TYR A 55 16.05 3.11 -4.60
C TYR A 55 16.30 3.80 -3.27
N ALA A 56 15.51 4.82 -2.95
CA ALA A 56 15.45 5.41 -1.61
C ALA A 56 14.70 4.49 -0.63
N ALA A 57 13.64 3.85 -1.13
CA ALA A 57 12.86 2.88 -0.38
C ALA A 57 12.10 1.92 -1.32
N TRP A 58 11.78 0.74 -0.82
CA TRP A 58 10.81 -0.15 -1.45
C TRP A 58 10.10 -1.02 -0.39
N ARG A 59 8.86 -1.39 -0.69
CA ARG A 59 8.03 -2.20 0.18
C ARG A 59 7.18 -3.16 -0.63
N GLN A 60 7.21 -4.43 -0.23
CA GLN A 60 6.41 -5.49 -0.85
C GLN A 60 5.16 -5.79 -0.05
N ASN A 61 4.11 -6.20 -0.75
CA ASN A 61 2.89 -6.68 -0.11
C ASN A 61 2.07 -7.55 -1.06
N ALA A 62 1.84 -8.82 -0.71
CA ALA A 62 1.03 -9.77 -1.50
C ALA A 62 1.41 -9.84 -3.00
N ARG A 63 0.41 -9.87 -3.90
CA ARG A 63 0.57 -9.88 -5.36
C ARG A 63 -0.01 -8.61 -5.95
N LEU A 64 0.31 -8.31 -7.21
CA LEU A 64 -0.37 -7.22 -7.93
C LEU A 64 -1.86 -7.53 -8.05
N ILE A 65 -2.70 -6.52 -7.79
CA ILE A 65 -4.15 -6.60 -7.98
C ILE A 65 -4.50 -6.28 -9.42
N THR A 66 -3.95 -5.16 -9.94
CA THR A 66 -3.92 -4.85 -11.37
C THR A 66 -2.48 -4.90 -11.87
N GLN A 67 -2.28 -5.36 -13.08
CA GLN A 67 -1.00 -5.41 -13.76
C GLN A 67 -1.19 -5.03 -15.23
N ASN A 68 -0.44 -4.04 -15.70
CA ASN A 68 -0.55 -3.51 -17.07
C ASN A 68 -1.99 -3.13 -17.45
N GLY A 69 -2.73 -2.51 -16.52
CA GLY A 69 -4.11 -2.07 -16.71
C GLY A 69 -5.16 -3.19 -16.64
N ALA A 70 -4.76 -4.44 -16.44
CA ALA A 70 -5.68 -5.59 -16.34
C ALA A 70 -5.74 -6.14 -14.92
N VAL A 71 -6.91 -6.65 -14.52
CA VAL A 71 -7.09 -7.33 -13.23
C VAL A 71 -6.33 -8.66 -13.24
N ASN A 72 -5.52 -8.91 -12.21
CA ASN A 72 -4.83 -10.18 -12.05
C ASN A 72 -5.84 -11.30 -11.74
N GLU A 73 -5.75 -12.42 -12.46
CA GLU A 73 -6.66 -13.58 -12.29
C GLU A 73 -6.69 -14.12 -10.84
N ARG A 74 -5.60 -13.95 -10.08
CA ARG A 74 -5.54 -14.34 -8.66
C ARG A 74 -6.53 -13.58 -7.78
N VAL A 75 -7.08 -12.45 -8.24
CA VAL A 75 -8.15 -11.72 -7.56
C VAL A 75 -9.39 -12.61 -7.39
N TYR A 76 -9.67 -13.46 -8.35
CA TYR A 76 -10.84 -14.35 -8.38
C TYR A 76 -10.55 -15.74 -7.81
N THR A 77 -9.30 -16.19 -7.85
CA THR A 77 -8.91 -17.57 -7.49
C THR A 77 -8.05 -17.63 -6.23
N GLY A 78 -7.51 -16.51 -5.79
CA GLY A 78 -6.62 -16.42 -4.65
C GLY A 78 -7.34 -16.65 -3.32
N THR A 79 -6.59 -17.16 -2.36
CA THR A 79 -7.05 -17.45 -1.00
C THR A 79 -6.40 -16.49 0.00
N ALA A 80 -6.65 -16.72 1.29
CA ALA A 80 -5.95 -16.03 2.38
C ALA A 80 -4.41 -16.16 2.29
N ALA A 81 -3.90 -17.25 1.72
CA ALA A 81 -2.46 -17.40 1.49
C ALA A 81 -1.92 -16.44 0.42
N THR A 82 -2.77 -16.02 -0.52
CA THR A 82 -2.42 -15.05 -1.57
C THR A 82 -2.55 -13.61 -1.08
N TRP A 83 -3.64 -13.31 -0.36
CA TRP A 83 -4.09 -11.94 -0.08
C TRP A 83 -4.06 -11.56 1.41
N GLY A 84 -3.66 -12.47 2.29
CA GLY A 84 -3.76 -12.31 3.74
C GLY A 84 -5.17 -12.63 4.27
N SER A 85 -5.27 -12.71 5.59
CA SER A 85 -6.54 -12.91 6.30
C SER A 85 -6.88 -11.69 7.13
N SER A 86 -8.17 -11.35 7.23
CA SER A 86 -8.65 -10.47 8.28
C SER A 86 -8.49 -11.15 9.64
N ILE A 87 -8.57 -10.38 10.72
CA ILE A 87 -8.48 -10.90 12.11
C ILE A 87 -9.52 -12.00 12.36
N ASN A 88 -10.72 -11.85 11.78
CA ASN A 88 -11.83 -12.79 11.93
C ASN A 88 -11.92 -13.84 10.80
N GLY A 89 -11.01 -13.79 9.81
CA GLY A 89 -11.08 -14.64 8.62
C GLY A 89 -12.12 -14.21 7.58
N ASP A 90 -12.69 -13.01 7.70
CA ASP A 90 -13.72 -12.50 6.79
C ASP A 90 -13.15 -12.27 5.38
N VAL A 91 -13.88 -12.73 4.37
CA VAL A 91 -13.57 -12.50 2.96
C VAL A 91 -13.92 -11.07 2.54
N VAL A 92 -14.98 -10.54 3.13
CA VAL A 92 -15.46 -9.16 2.94
C VAL A 92 -15.14 -8.36 4.19
N THR A 93 -14.25 -7.38 4.07
CA THR A 93 -13.73 -6.62 5.22
C THR A 93 -13.25 -5.23 4.77
N TRP A 94 -12.73 -4.43 5.67
CA TRP A 94 -11.96 -3.25 5.32
C TRP A 94 -10.73 -3.65 4.51
N ARG A 95 -10.52 -2.96 3.39
CA ARG A 95 -9.33 -3.13 2.54
C ARG A 95 -8.81 -1.79 2.10
N SER A 96 -7.51 -1.74 1.86
CA SER A 96 -6.85 -0.61 1.21
C SER A 96 -5.83 -1.10 0.19
N ALA A 97 -5.59 -0.27 -0.81
CA ALA A 97 -4.64 -0.52 -1.88
C ALA A 97 -4.00 0.79 -2.36
N LEU A 98 -2.84 0.67 -2.96
CA LEU A 98 -2.24 1.71 -3.79
C LEU A 98 -2.30 1.27 -5.25
N GLY A 99 -2.64 2.21 -6.12
CA GLY A 99 -2.51 2.08 -7.55
C GLY A 99 -1.67 3.21 -8.12
N ILE A 100 -1.08 2.98 -9.28
CA ILE A 100 -0.37 4.00 -10.05
C ILE A 100 -0.87 3.95 -11.49
N ASP A 101 -0.96 5.10 -12.15
CA ASP A 101 -1.32 5.17 -13.57
C ASP A 101 -0.20 4.66 -14.48
N GLU A 102 -0.47 4.54 -15.77
CA GLU A 102 0.48 4.02 -16.77
C GLU A 102 1.76 4.85 -16.87
N ASN A 103 1.66 6.16 -16.65
CA ASN A 103 2.79 7.09 -16.76
C ASN A 103 3.59 7.23 -15.45
N ASN A 104 3.14 6.60 -14.35
CA ASN A 104 3.68 6.75 -13.00
C ASN A 104 3.60 8.18 -12.46
N GLU A 105 2.58 8.94 -12.85
CA GLU A 105 2.38 10.33 -12.46
C GLU A 105 1.31 10.50 -11.39
N VAL A 106 0.33 9.58 -11.34
CA VAL A 106 -0.79 9.65 -10.40
C VAL A 106 -0.81 8.44 -9.49
N LEU A 107 -0.68 8.67 -8.19
CA LEU A 107 -0.79 7.63 -7.16
C LEU A 107 -2.21 7.66 -6.56
N TYR A 108 -2.90 6.53 -6.61
CA TYR A 108 -4.24 6.35 -6.07
C TYR A 108 -4.18 5.60 -4.74
N PHE A 109 -4.78 6.16 -3.69
CA PHE A 109 -5.10 5.41 -2.48
C PHE A 109 -6.58 5.04 -2.50
N VAL A 110 -6.86 3.75 -2.51
CA VAL A 110 -8.23 3.21 -2.52
C VAL A 110 -8.48 2.47 -1.21
N ALA A 111 -9.53 2.83 -0.50
CA ALA A 111 -9.91 2.17 0.74
C ALA A 111 -11.42 2.18 0.94
N GLY A 112 -11.93 1.19 1.66
CA GLY A 112 -13.34 1.14 2.05
C GLY A 112 -13.69 -0.05 2.93
N PRO A 113 -14.85 0.05 3.62
CA PRO A 113 -15.43 -1.06 4.36
C PRO A 113 -16.06 -2.08 3.40
N SER A 114 -16.25 -3.29 3.88
CA SER A 114 -17.02 -4.33 3.20
C SER A 114 -16.57 -4.64 1.75
N LEU A 115 -15.25 -4.61 1.52
CA LEU A 115 -14.68 -4.93 0.21
C LEU A 115 -14.22 -6.39 0.14
N SER A 116 -14.61 -7.07 -0.93
CA SER A 116 -13.95 -8.29 -1.40
C SER A 116 -12.73 -7.92 -2.26
N MET A 117 -11.88 -8.89 -2.60
CA MET A 117 -10.77 -8.64 -3.55
C MET A 117 -11.28 -8.23 -4.95
N PRO A 118 -12.32 -8.86 -5.54
CA PRO A 118 -12.91 -8.38 -6.78
C PRO A 118 -13.42 -6.95 -6.71
N ALA A 119 -14.14 -6.56 -5.64
CA ALA A 119 -14.67 -5.21 -5.51
C ALA A 119 -13.54 -4.16 -5.39
N LEU A 120 -12.45 -4.49 -4.69
CA LEU A 120 -11.26 -3.63 -4.63
C LEU A 120 -10.59 -3.50 -6.00
N ALA A 121 -10.50 -4.59 -6.77
CA ALA A 121 -9.94 -4.58 -8.12
C ALA A 121 -10.79 -3.75 -9.09
N GLU A 122 -12.12 -3.84 -8.99
CA GLU A 122 -13.05 -2.99 -9.76
C GLU A 122 -12.84 -1.50 -9.45
N ALA A 123 -12.71 -1.14 -8.18
CA ALA A 123 -12.45 0.24 -7.78
C ALA A 123 -11.11 0.76 -8.34
N LEU A 124 -10.06 -0.06 -8.32
CA LEU A 124 -8.75 0.28 -8.90
C LEU A 124 -8.82 0.43 -10.43
N THR A 125 -9.57 -0.44 -11.09
CA THR A 125 -9.80 -0.35 -12.53
C THR A 125 -10.60 0.91 -12.89
N ALA A 126 -11.60 1.28 -12.08
CA ALA A 126 -12.41 2.48 -12.30
C ALA A 126 -11.61 3.77 -12.25
N VAL A 127 -10.51 3.82 -11.50
CA VAL A 127 -9.57 4.95 -11.48
C VAL A 127 -8.41 4.78 -12.46
N SER A 128 -8.45 3.77 -13.34
CA SER A 128 -7.42 3.48 -14.34
C SER A 128 -6.04 3.18 -13.72
N ALA A 129 -6.01 2.52 -12.56
CA ALA A 129 -4.76 2.07 -11.97
C ALA A 129 -4.12 1.00 -12.87
N HIS A 130 -2.96 1.32 -13.44
CA HIS A 130 -2.22 0.44 -14.33
C HIS A 130 -1.61 -0.73 -13.55
N ASN A 131 -0.87 -0.41 -12.48
CA ASN A 131 -0.37 -1.39 -11.52
C ASN A 131 -0.87 -1.04 -10.12
N SER A 132 -1.20 -2.05 -9.32
CA SER A 132 -1.67 -1.82 -7.95
C SER A 132 -1.33 -2.96 -7.02
N LEU A 133 -1.15 -2.62 -5.73
CA LEU A 133 -0.86 -3.57 -4.67
C LEU A 133 -1.79 -3.36 -3.47
N LEU A 134 -2.04 -4.46 -2.77
CA LEU A 134 -2.79 -4.46 -1.51
C LEU A 134 -1.96 -3.77 -0.41
N LEU A 135 -2.62 -3.00 0.46
CA LEU A 135 -2.05 -2.53 1.72
C LEU A 135 -2.61 -3.35 2.89
N ASP A 136 -3.20 -2.72 3.88
CA ASP A 136 -3.79 -3.45 5.01
C ASP A 136 -5.26 -3.79 4.76
N ILE A 137 -5.77 -4.80 5.50
CA ILE A 137 -7.10 -5.38 5.32
C ILE A 137 -7.92 -5.43 6.61
N ASN A 138 -7.54 -4.73 7.64
CA ASN A 138 -8.27 -4.70 8.91
C ASN A 138 -8.69 -3.27 9.23
N GLU A 139 -9.87 -3.10 9.78
CA GLU A 139 -10.46 -1.81 10.13
C GLU A 139 -9.47 -0.90 10.88
N SER A 140 -8.83 -1.43 11.93
CA SER A 140 -7.88 -0.68 12.76
C SER A 140 -6.56 -0.33 12.05
N TRP A 141 -6.29 -0.88 10.85
CA TRP A 141 -5.04 -0.72 10.13
C TRP A 141 -5.20 -0.13 8.74
N VAL A 142 -6.40 -0.12 8.17
CA VAL A 142 -6.72 0.68 6.99
C VAL A 142 -6.77 2.13 7.43
N HIS A 143 -5.70 2.87 7.15
CA HIS A 143 -5.49 4.17 7.74
C HIS A 143 -4.83 5.15 6.76
N PHE A 144 -5.43 6.31 6.62
CA PHE A 144 -4.88 7.46 5.93
C PHE A 144 -5.21 8.73 6.72
N ALA A 145 -4.21 9.51 7.05
CA ALA A 145 -4.38 10.78 7.72
C ALA A 145 -3.80 11.92 6.86
N ALA A 146 -4.54 13.00 6.75
CA ALA A 146 -4.02 14.27 6.28
C ALA A 146 -3.36 14.99 7.47
N ILE A 147 -2.14 15.48 7.30
CA ILE A 147 -1.42 16.21 8.33
C ILE A 147 -1.22 17.64 7.84
N ARG A 148 -1.68 18.60 8.61
CA ARG A 148 -1.47 20.03 8.39
C ARG A 148 -0.82 20.66 9.62
N TYR A 149 -0.25 21.81 9.46
CA TYR A 149 0.24 22.60 10.60
C TYR A 149 -0.79 23.67 10.95
N ALA A 150 -1.16 23.73 12.21
CA ALA A 150 -2.01 24.78 12.77
C ALA A 150 -1.33 25.31 14.04
N ASP A 151 -1.18 26.64 14.14
CA ASP A 151 -0.53 27.30 15.26
C ASP A 151 0.87 26.77 15.59
N GLY A 152 1.61 26.34 14.56
CA GLY A 152 2.97 25.78 14.69
C GLY A 152 3.05 24.33 15.15
N ALA A 153 1.91 23.65 15.31
CA ALA A 153 1.84 22.23 15.70
C ALA A 153 1.20 21.38 14.60
N PRO A 154 1.65 20.10 14.41
CA PRO A 154 1.01 19.20 13.47
C PRO A 154 -0.37 18.77 13.99
N VAL A 155 -1.36 18.85 13.14
CA VAL A 155 -2.73 18.38 13.35
C VAL A 155 -3.04 17.33 12.31
N ALA A 156 -3.45 16.13 12.76
CA ALA A 156 -3.79 15.03 11.88
C ALA A 156 -5.31 14.83 11.84
N GLU A 157 -5.84 14.59 10.65
CA GLU A 157 -7.26 14.34 10.40
C GLU A 157 -7.42 13.06 9.57
N PRO A 158 -8.37 12.16 9.90
CA PRO A 158 -8.60 10.97 9.10
C PRO A 158 -9.18 11.35 7.73
N LEU A 159 -8.79 10.65 6.68
CA LEU A 159 -9.35 10.85 5.33
C LEU A 159 -10.86 10.59 5.30
N LEU A 160 -11.31 9.56 6.02
CA LEU A 160 -12.72 9.21 6.15
C LEU A 160 -13.10 9.31 7.64
N PRO A 161 -13.70 10.43 8.09
CA PRO A 161 -14.05 10.65 9.50
C PRO A 161 -15.04 9.61 10.04
N GLU A 162 -15.89 9.06 9.18
CA GLU A 162 -16.82 8.00 9.52
C GLU A 162 -16.29 6.67 8.99
N GLY A 163 -15.90 5.76 9.88
CA GLY A 163 -15.54 4.38 9.56
C GLY A 163 -14.05 4.06 9.46
N MET A 164 -13.15 5.03 9.28
CA MET A 164 -11.71 4.83 9.40
C MET A 164 -11.29 5.01 10.87
N ASP A 165 -10.27 4.26 11.32
CA ASP A 165 -9.71 4.45 12.66
C ASP A 165 -9.31 5.92 12.89
N THR A 166 -9.79 6.47 13.99
CA THR A 166 -9.57 7.88 14.36
C THR A 166 -8.27 8.12 15.13
N THR A 167 -7.45 7.10 15.35
CA THR A 167 -6.10 7.23 15.96
C THR A 167 -5.12 7.84 14.97
N VAL A 168 -5.47 9.01 14.45
CA VAL A 168 -4.76 9.67 13.35
C VAL A 168 -3.37 10.19 13.76
N ASP A 169 -3.12 10.40 15.03
CA ASP A 169 -1.85 10.87 15.56
C ASP A 169 -0.78 9.77 15.67
N ARG A 170 -1.11 8.51 15.30
CA ARG A 170 -0.15 7.40 15.35
C ARG A 170 1.12 7.63 14.53
N TYR A 171 1.03 8.39 13.44
CA TYR A 171 2.19 8.74 12.61
C TYR A 171 3.01 9.91 13.14
N LEU A 172 2.52 10.60 14.17
CA LEU A 172 3.23 11.65 14.88
C LEU A 172 3.98 11.14 16.12
N ARG A 173 3.91 9.83 16.37
CA ARG A 173 4.54 9.13 17.50
C ARG A 173 5.34 7.93 17.01
N GLN A 174 6.27 7.47 17.82
CA GLN A 174 6.97 6.22 17.55
C GLN A 174 5.98 5.06 17.50
N SER A 175 6.03 4.28 16.41
CA SER A 175 5.17 3.13 16.16
C SER A 175 6.00 1.93 15.69
N SER A 176 5.49 0.72 15.93
CA SER A 176 6.06 -0.53 15.37
C SER A 176 5.59 -0.80 13.94
N ARG A 177 4.79 0.09 13.36
CA ARG A 177 4.26 -0.03 11.99
C ARG A 177 4.98 0.94 11.07
N ASP A 178 5.35 0.45 9.92
CA ASP A 178 5.81 1.26 8.81
C ASP A 178 4.66 2.03 8.16
N PHE A 179 4.97 3.12 7.50
CA PHE A 179 4.01 3.96 6.81
C PHE A 179 4.66 4.69 5.64
N PHE A 180 3.85 5.11 4.70
CA PHE A 180 4.23 6.06 3.65
C PHE A 180 3.70 7.45 3.98
N TYR A 181 4.44 8.46 3.59
CA TYR A 181 3.99 9.84 3.61
C TYR A 181 4.23 10.51 2.25
N VAL A 182 3.39 11.45 1.94
CA VAL A 182 3.51 12.30 0.75
C VAL A 182 3.51 13.73 1.24
N MET A 183 4.45 14.53 0.76
CA MET A 183 4.52 15.96 1.05
C MET A 183 4.08 16.73 -0.19
N ALA A 184 3.18 17.71 -0.01
CA ALA A 184 2.92 18.69 -1.05
C ALA A 184 4.18 19.53 -1.26
N GLN A 185 4.55 19.79 -2.51
CA GLN A 185 5.54 20.80 -2.86
C GLN A 185 4.84 22.15 -2.88
N GLU A 186 5.43 23.15 -2.22
CA GLU A 186 4.98 24.55 -2.28
C GLU A 186 5.31 25.19 -3.63
#